data_c5a111e03680ebfa4f9d5cf3d6eb7070
#
_entry.id   c5a111e03680ebfa4f9d5cf3d6eb7070
#
_cell.length_a   1.000
_cell.length_b   1.000
_cell.length_c   1.000
_cell.angle_alpha   90.00
_cell.angle_beta   90.00
_cell.angle_gamma   90.00
#
_symmetry.space_group_name_H-M   'P 1'
#
loop_
_entity.id
_entity.type
_entity.pdbx_description
1 polymer ?
#
loop_
_entity_poly.entity_id
_entity_poly.type
_entity_poly.pdbx_seq_one_letter_code
_entity_poly.pdbx_strand_id
1 'polypeptide(L)'
;MKLVTTSVVRGSHQGESHGGVYLIDLESRQVRQTLDWNTVDIDWQGRGWDRGLRGIAFDGETVYIAASDELFAYTPGFRLIGSWRNPYLRHCHEIAVHERRQSLGHHRVLHR
;
A
#
# COMPACT_ATOMS: atom_id res chain seq x y z
N MET A 1 6.71 -12.41 16.91
CA MET A 1 6.86 -11.21 16.07
C MET A 1 6.16 -11.44 14.75
N LYS A 2 5.35 -10.48 14.36
CA LYS A 2 4.64 -10.52 13.10
C LYS A 2 5.18 -9.44 12.17
N LEU A 3 5.33 -9.80 10.90
CA LEU A 3 5.76 -8.87 9.86
C LEU A 3 4.66 -8.70 8.85
N VAL A 4 4.62 -7.51 8.25
CA VAL A 4 3.77 -7.23 7.11
C VAL A 4 4.69 -6.91 5.93
N THR A 5 4.37 -7.45 4.77
CA THR A 5 5.16 -7.19 3.58
C THR A 5 4.25 -7.02 2.37
N THR A 6 4.69 -6.21 1.42
CA THR A 6 4.07 -6.09 0.11
C THR A 6 4.88 -6.86 -0.91
N SER A 7 4.23 -7.30 -1.96
CA SER A 7 4.90 -7.89 -3.10
C SER A 7 4.42 -7.26 -4.39
N VAL A 8 5.26 -7.31 -5.41
CA VAL A 8 4.99 -6.72 -6.72
C VAL A 8 5.23 -7.79 -7.77
N VAL A 9 4.30 -7.93 -8.70
CA VAL A 9 4.50 -8.73 -9.90
C VAL A 9 4.82 -7.75 -11.03
N ARG A 10 6.07 -7.74 -11.46
CA ARG A 10 6.53 -6.81 -12.49
C ARG A 10 5.91 -7.15 -13.84
N GLY A 11 5.52 -6.11 -14.56
CA GLY A 11 4.96 -6.26 -15.89
C GLY A 11 3.57 -6.87 -15.93
N SER A 12 2.87 -6.95 -14.79
CA SER A 12 1.51 -7.46 -14.75
C SER A 12 0.58 -6.58 -15.56
N HIS A 13 -0.32 -7.20 -16.29
CA HIS A 13 -1.34 -6.51 -17.04
C HIS A 13 -2.66 -6.47 -16.28
N GLN A 14 -3.58 -5.64 -16.76
CA GLN A 14 -4.92 -5.57 -16.20
C GLN A 14 -5.56 -6.97 -16.22
N GLY A 15 -6.15 -7.37 -15.10
CA GLY A 15 -6.75 -8.70 -14.95
C GLY A 15 -5.81 -9.74 -14.36
N GLU A 16 -4.52 -9.44 -14.27
CA GLU A 16 -3.55 -10.31 -13.61
C GLU A 16 -3.27 -9.81 -12.19
N SER A 17 -2.68 -10.66 -11.36
CA SER A 17 -2.26 -10.24 -10.03
C SER A 17 -1.09 -9.28 -10.14
N HIS A 18 -1.14 -8.19 -9.38
CA HIS A 18 -0.08 -7.19 -9.28
C HIS A 18 0.73 -7.34 -8.00
N GLY A 19 0.54 -8.44 -7.30
CA GLY A 19 1.15 -8.68 -6.01
C GLY A 19 0.12 -8.65 -4.91
N GLY A 20 0.55 -8.41 -3.69
CA GLY A 20 -0.37 -8.39 -2.56
C GLY A 20 0.29 -7.97 -1.27
N VAL A 21 -0.45 -8.12 -0.20
CA VAL A 21 0.03 -7.88 1.16
C VAL A 21 -0.02 -9.20 1.92
N TYR A 22 1.06 -9.50 2.63
CA TYR A 22 1.21 -10.75 3.38
C TYR A 22 1.54 -10.46 4.83
N LEU A 23 0.93 -11.22 5.72
CA LEU A 23 1.29 -11.26 7.13
C LEU A 23 2.13 -12.49 7.39
N ILE A 24 3.26 -12.29 8.04
CA ILE A 24 4.21 -13.37 8.34
C ILE A 24 4.33 -13.46 9.85
N ASP A 25 4.02 -14.64 10.39
CA ASP A 25 4.24 -14.94 11.80
C ASP A 25 5.54 -15.71 11.92
N LEU A 26 6.56 -15.07 12.50
CA LEU A 26 7.89 -15.67 12.60
C LEU A 26 7.96 -16.83 13.58
N GLU A 27 7.08 -16.86 14.58
CA GLU A 27 7.08 -17.96 15.56
C GLU A 27 6.47 -19.23 14.97
N SER A 28 5.29 -19.11 14.36
CA SER A 28 4.62 -20.26 13.77
C SER A 28 5.10 -20.56 12.35
N ARG A 29 5.86 -19.65 11.73
CA ARG A 29 6.32 -19.73 10.35
C ARG A 29 5.17 -19.78 9.33
N GLN A 30 4.04 -19.17 9.68
CA GLN A 30 2.89 -19.12 8.79
C GLN A 30 2.87 -17.81 8.03
N VAL A 31 2.45 -17.88 6.78
CA VAL A 31 2.27 -16.73 5.90
C VAL A 31 0.83 -16.70 5.46
N ARG A 32 0.19 -15.54 5.59
CA ARG A 32 -1.18 -15.35 5.15
C ARG A 32 -1.27 -14.13 4.23
N GLN A 33 -1.88 -14.30 3.08
CA GLN A 33 -2.17 -13.19 2.19
C GLN A 33 -3.43 -12.48 2.68
N THR A 34 -3.30 -11.18 2.98
CA THR A 34 -4.41 -10.35 3.44
C THR A 34 -5.03 -9.53 2.33
N LEU A 35 -4.30 -9.31 1.24
CA LEU A 35 -4.77 -8.53 0.11
C LEU A 35 -4.16 -9.08 -1.16
N ASP A 36 -5.01 -9.40 -2.12
CA ASP A 36 -4.61 -9.75 -3.49
C ASP A 36 -4.88 -8.54 -4.38
N TRP A 37 -3.81 -7.97 -4.92
CA TRP A 37 -3.89 -6.72 -5.67
C TRP A 37 -4.12 -7.00 -7.16
N ASN A 38 -5.29 -7.56 -7.46
CA ASN A 38 -5.69 -7.78 -8.86
C ASN A 38 -7.10 -7.27 -9.13
N THR A 39 -7.65 -6.48 -8.24
CA THR A 39 -9.08 -6.31 -8.10
C THR A 39 -9.61 -5.07 -8.79
N VAL A 40 -10.94 -4.93 -8.68
CA VAL A 40 -11.69 -3.77 -9.16
C VAL A 40 -11.31 -2.47 -8.46
N ASP A 41 -10.60 -2.54 -7.34
CA ASP A 41 -10.18 -1.36 -6.60
C ASP A 41 -9.04 -0.60 -7.28
N ILE A 42 -8.40 -1.21 -8.27
CA ILE A 42 -7.31 -0.57 -8.99
C ILE A 42 -7.87 0.35 -10.05
N ASP A 43 -7.55 1.63 -9.93
CA ASP A 43 -7.88 2.61 -10.97
C ASP A 43 -6.78 2.61 -12.03
N TRP A 44 -7.09 2.11 -13.19
CA TRP A 44 -6.11 1.94 -14.25
C TRP A 44 -5.83 3.22 -15.04
N GLN A 45 -6.78 4.12 -15.15
CA GLN A 45 -6.65 5.38 -15.90
C GLN A 45 -5.97 5.21 -17.27
N GLY A 46 -6.40 4.19 -18.01
CA GLY A 46 -5.83 3.90 -19.30
C GLY A 46 -4.51 3.14 -19.29
N ARG A 47 -3.95 2.87 -18.11
CA ARG A 47 -2.76 2.04 -17.97
C ARG A 47 -3.20 0.59 -17.79
N GLY A 48 -2.55 -0.31 -18.50
CA GLY A 48 -2.88 -1.74 -18.44
C GLY A 48 -1.97 -2.55 -17.53
N TRP A 49 -0.99 -1.90 -16.88
CA TRP A 49 0.08 -2.63 -16.18
C TRP A 49 0.80 -1.73 -15.18
N ASP A 50 1.66 -2.34 -14.40
CA ASP A 50 2.59 -1.68 -13.47
C ASP A 50 1.87 -0.90 -12.35
N ARG A 51 0.96 -1.58 -11.66
CA ARG A 51 0.25 -1.00 -10.51
C ARG A 51 0.58 -1.75 -9.21
N GLY A 52 1.76 -2.32 -9.12
CA GLY A 52 2.17 -3.11 -7.97
C GLY A 52 2.26 -2.30 -6.68
N LEU A 53 1.98 -2.95 -5.58
CA LEU A 53 2.12 -2.36 -4.24
C LEU A 53 3.58 -2.30 -3.85
N ARG A 54 3.96 -1.21 -3.20
CA ARG A 54 5.35 -1.02 -2.81
C ARG A 54 5.44 -0.62 -1.33
N GLY A 55 5.76 0.62 -1.03
CA GLY A 55 5.97 1.07 0.33
C GLY A 55 4.73 0.95 1.21
N ILE A 56 4.93 0.65 2.47
CA ILE A 56 3.87 0.53 3.46
C ILE A 56 4.26 1.33 4.69
N ALA A 57 3.29 2.02 5.28
CA ALA A 57 3.49 2.80 6.50
C ALA A 57 2.24 2.73 7.38
N PHE A 58 2.44 2.91 8.66
CA PHE A 58 1.36 2.82 9.63
C PHE A 58 1.19 4.14 10.36
N ASP A 59 -0.05 4.55 10.54
CA ASP A 59 -0.41 5.68 11.40
C ASP A 59 -1.57 5.23 12.29
N GLY A 60 -1.25 4.91 13.54
CA GLY A 60 -2.23 4.31 14.44
C GLY A 60 -2.76 3.02 13.84
N GLU A 61 -4.06 2.96 13.59
CA GLU A 61 -4.71 1.79 12.99
C GLU A 61 -4.83 1.88 11.48
N THR A 62 -4.37 2.96 10.87
CA THR A 62 -4.46 3.13 9.43
C THR A 62 -3.20 2.59 8.75
N VAL A 63 -3.39 1.80 7.71
CA VAL A 63 -2.30 1.25 6.90
C VAL A 63 -2.28 1.98 5.56
N TYR A 64 -1.16 2.62 5.25
CA TYR A 64 -0.98 3.30 3.97
C TYR A 64 -0.08 2.48 3.07
N ILE A 65 -0.47 2.34 1.81
CA ILE A 65 0.29 1.58 0.84
C ILE A 65 0.40 2.38 -0.45
N ALA A 66 1.63 2.48 -0.96
CA ALA A 66 1.90 3.15 -2.22
C ALA A 66 1.75 2.19 -3.38
N ALA A 67 1.07 2.64 -4.43
CA ALA A 67 0.91 1.88 -5.67
C ALA A 67 1.11 2.83 -6.85
N SER A 68 2.34 2.99 -7.27
CA SER A 68 2.73 3.88 -8.36
C SER A 68 2.40 5.35 -8.04
N ASP A 69 1.38 5.92 -8.68
CA ASP A 69 0.98 7.31 -8.51
C ASP A 69 -0.19 7.49 -7.54
N GLU A 70 -0.56 6.44 -6.85
CA GLU A 70 -1.72 6.46 -5.97
C GLU A 70 -1.35 5.94 -4.58
N LEU A 71 -1.92 6.57 -3.56
CA LEU A 71 -1.75 6.17 -2.18
C LEU A 71 -3.05 5.61 -1.66
N PHE A 72 -3.01 4.42 -1.12
CA PHE A 72 -4.19 3.74 -0.57
C PHE A 72 -4.13 3.70 0.95
N ALA A 73 -5.29 3.88 1.58
CA ALA A 73 -5.42 3.73 3.03
C ALA A 73 -6.37 2.57 3.35
N TYR A 74 -5.95 1.75 4.29
CA TYR A 74 -6.69 0.57 4.72
C TYR A 74 -6.88 0.55 6.23
N THR A 75 -7.94 -0.14 6.67
CA THR A 75 -8.10 -0.51 8.08
C THR A 75 -7.08 -1.60 8.45
N PRO A 76 -6.92 -1.93 9.74
CA PRO A 76 -6.05 -3.05 10.13
C PRO A 76 -6.45 -4.38 9.52
N GLY A 77 -7.72 -4.56 9.17
CA GLY A 77 -8.20 -5.75 8.47
C GLY A 77 -8.08 -5.68 6.95
N PHE A 78 -7.39 -4.66 6.45
CA PHE A 78 -7.16 -4.42 5.01
C PHE A 78 -8.43 -4.18 4.21
N ARG A 79 -9.36 -3.44 4.82
CA ARG A 79 -10.48 -2.85 4.12
C ARG A 79 -10.09 -1.48 3.61
N LEU A 80 -10.42 -1.19 2.37
CA LEU A 80 -10.11 0.10 1.77
C LEU A 80 -10.90 1.22 2.45
N ILE A 81 -10.17 2.24 2.95
CA ILE A 81 -10.76 3.47 3.47
C ILE A 81 -10.88 4.50 2.36
N GLY A 82 -9.85 4.64 1.54
CA GLY A 82 -9.84 5.61 0.47
C GLY A 82 -8.50 5.60 -0.26
N SER A 83 -8.41 6.41 -1.29
CA SER A 83 -7.16 6.56 -2.02
C SER A 83 -6.99 8.00 -2.47
N TRP A 84 -5.74 8.37 -2.71
CA TRP A 84 -5.37 9.70 -3.18
C TRP A 84 -4.39 9.58 -4.32
N ARG A 85 -4.59 10.38 -5.33
CA ARG A 85 -3.73 10.42 -6.48
C ARG A 85 -3.14 11.81 -6.63
N ASN A 86 -1.87 11.86 -7.01
CA ASN A 86 -1.18 13.13 -7.19
C ASN A 86 -0.08 12.96 -8.23
N PRO A 87 0.06 13.88 -9.19
CA PRO A 87 1.10 13.75 -10.23
C PRO A 87 2.53 13.70 -9.67
N TYR A 88 2.76 14.20 -8.45
CA TYR A 88 4.08 14.12 -7.82
C TYR A 88 4.39 12.75 -7.21
N LEU A 89 3.41 11.84 -7.17
CA LEU A 89 3.59 10.48 -6.61
C LEU A 89 4.06 9.47 -7.64
N ARG A 90 4.55 9.89 -8.77
CA ARG A 90 4.99 8.98 -9.82
C ARG A 90 6.03 7.98 -9.30
N HIS A 91 5.79 6.70 -9.57
CA HIS A 91 6.68 5.61 -9.19
C HIS A 91 7.06 5.64 -7.72
N CYS A 92 6.11 5.97 -6.86
CA CYS A 92 6.32 6.02 -5.43
C CYS A 92 6.68 4.63 -4.90
N HIS A 93 7.85 4.51 -4.28
CA HIS A 93 8.38 3.24 -3.77
C HIS A 93 8.26 3.15 -2.25
N GLU A 94 8.58 4.24 -1.57
CA GLU A 94 8.62 4.25 -0.12
C GLU A 94 7.81 5.41 0.41
N ILE A 95 7.18 5.18 1.55
CA ILE A 95 6.41 6.19 2.26
C ILE A 95 6.76 6.11 3.74
N ALA A 96 6.56 7.22 4.43
CA ALA A 96 6.74 7.29 5.88
C ALA A 96 5.70 8.24 6.44
N VAL A 97 5.27 7.99 7.66
CA VAL A 97 4.38 8.89 8.37
C VAL A 97 5.23 9.91 9.10
N HIS A 98 4.95 11.18 8.85
CA HIS A 98 5.62 12.29 9.50
C HIS A 98 4.69 12.90 10.53
N GLU A 99 5.07 12.84 11.79
CA GLU A 99 4.32 13.44 12.87
C GLU A 99 4.78 14.88 13.08
N ARG A 100 3.82 15.81 12.94
CA ARG A 100 4.09 17.20 13.24
C ARG A 100 4.06 17.42 14.75
N ARG A 101 5.13 18.03 15.28
CA ARG A 101 5.19 18.47 16.67
C ARG A 101 4.37 19.72 16.96
N GLN A 102 3.46 20.08 16.09
CA GLN A 102 2.59 21.21 16.34
C GLN A 102 1.32 20.74 17.00
N SER A 103 0.71 21.65 17.73
CA SER A 103 -0.36 21.43 18.69
C SER A 103 -1.59 20.68 18.19
N LEU A 104 -1.67 20.35 16.93
CA LEU A 104 -2.85 19.70 16.36
C LEU A 104 -2.65 18.22 16.04
N GLY A 105 -1.47 17.65 16.30
CA GLY A 105 -1.21 16.22 16.13
C GLY A 105 -1.45 15.72 14.71
N HIS A 106 -1.21 16.57 13.71
CA HIS A 106 -1.42 16.16 12.32
C HIS A 106 -0.33 15.23 11.84
N HIS A 107 -0.74 14.20 11.14
CA HIS A 107 0.16 13.27 10.48
C HIS A 107 0.10 13.45 8.97
N ARG A 108 1.23 13.29 8.32
CA ARG A 108 1.33 13.30 6.87
C ARG A 108 2.05 12.06 6.39
N VAL A 109 1.56 11.50 5.31
CA VAL A 109 2.28 10.44 4.62
C VAL A 109 3.21 11.08 3.60
N LEU A 110 4.50 10.74 3.69
CA LEU A 110 5.53 11.25 2.79
C LEU A 110 6.03 10.11 1.90
N HIS A 111 6.40 10.43 0.68
CA HIS A 111 7.12 9.49 -0.18
C HIS A 111 8.52 9.99 -0.46
N ARG A 112 9.39 9.06 -0.78
CA ARG A 112 10.79 9.37 -1.09
C ARG A 112 11.13 8.98 -2.51
#